data_d1c43f84404de0507d956b389e143d61
#
_entry.id   d1c43f84404de0507d956b389e143d61
#
_cell.length_a   1.000
_cell.length_b   1.000
_cell.length_c   1.000
_cell.angle_alpha   90.00
_cell.angle_beta   90.00
_cell.angle_gamma   90.00
#
_symmetry.space_group_name_H-M   'P 1'
#
loop_
_entity.id
_entity.type
_entity.pdbx_description
1 polymer ?
#
loop_
_entity_poly.entity_id
_entity_poly.type
_entity_poly.pdbx_seq_one_letter_code
_entity_poly.pdbx_strand_id
1 'polypeptide(L)'
;MKYRIESDSIGEMKVNAAVYYGVQTQRAIENFDISRIKVSDYPELVRALGMVKLAAARANYDLGLLPKDIFKAIEAACKRVIAGEFNDQFPVDMIQGGAGTSTNMNANEVIANIALESLGKEKGDYKTISPNDHVNCSQSTNDSYPTALKIAFINSNKELVKHLQGLIDAFHRKGAEFASILKMGRTEMQDAVPMTLGQEFEAFAANLTEEVERLNQMARFFQEINMGATAIGTGINAAPGYAELVTSKLSAIVGMDFIKATNLIEATPDTGSYVIYSSALKRLAVKLSKISNDLRLLSSGPRCGFNEINLPALQPGSSIMHIIIPKRVTIMLVRLLSVTGVPVPFSMGIA
;
A
#
# COMPACT_ATOMS: atom_id res chain seq x y z
N MET A 1 -22.67 -11.50 23.85
CA MET A 1 -22.53 -10.73 22.58
C MET A 1 -23.84 -10.84 21.82
N LYS A 2 -24.34 -9.76 21.22
CA LYS A 2 -25.52 -9.81 20.34
C LYS A 2 -25.06 -10.18 18.92
N TYR A 3 -25.86 -11.01 18.25
CA TYR A 3 -25.62 -11.40 16.86
C TYR A 3 -26.79 -11.01 15.98
N ARG A 4 -26.56 -10.71 14.73
CA ARG A 4 -27.57 -10.63 13.67
C ARG A 4 -27.37 -11.80 12.71
N ILE A 5 -28.45 -12.24 12.08
CA ILE A 5 -28.42 -13.28 11.05
C ILE A 5 -28.35 -12.58 9.71
N GLU A 6 -27.35 -12.90 8.93
CA GLU A 6 -27.24 -12.49 7.53
C GLU A 6 -27.17 -13.72 6.64
N SER A 7 -27.53 -13.57 5.37
CA SER A 7 -27.50 -14.66 4.39
C SER A 7 -26.83 -14.22 3.10
N ASP A 8 -26.15 -15.16 2.47
CA ASP A 8 -25.61 -15.06 1.10
C ASP A 8 -26.03 -16.28 0.28
N SER A 9 -25.42 -16.47 -0.90
CA SER A 9 -25.72 -17.60 -1.77
C SER A 9 -25.37 -18.98 -1.19
N ILE A 10 -24.60 -19.04 -0.10
CA ILE A 10 -24.18 -20.29 0.56
C ILE A 10 -25.14 -20.62 1.72
N GLY A 11 -25.82 -19.60 2.28
CA GLY A 11 -26.77 -19.78 3.37
C GLY A 11 -26.60 -18.75 4.49
N GLU A 12 -27.29 -18.99 5.60
CA GLU A 12 -27.29 -18.09 6.76
C GLU A 12 -26.04 -18.24 7.63
N MET A 13 -25.64 -17.12 8.25
CA MET A 13 -24.54 -17.07 9.19
C MET A 13 -24.79 -16.02 10.29
N LYS A 14 -24.26 -16.28 11.49
CA LYS A 14 -24.26 -15.32 12.59
C LYS A 14 -23.13 -14.33 12.46
N VAL A 15 -23.45 -13.05 12.39
CA VAL A 15 -22.48 -11.95 12.40
C VAL A 15 -22.64 -11.16 13.69
N ASN A 16 -21.55 -10.72 14.32
CA ASN A 16 -21.62 -9.88 15.51
C ASN A 16 -22.39 -8.58 15.19
N ALA A 17 -23.38 -8.23 15.98
CA ALA A 17 -24.21 -7.06 15.74
C ALA A 17 -23.45 -5.73 15.85
N ALA A 18 -22.30 -5.69 16.54
CA ALA A 18 -21.50 -4.48 16.70
C ALA A 18 -20.70 -4.11 15.45
N VAL A 19 -20.25 -5.11 14.64
CA VAL A 19 -19.39 -4.86 13.49
C VAL A 19 -20.15 -4.34 12.27
N TYR A 20 -19.42 -3.68 11.35
CA TYR A 20 -19.98 -3.15 10.10
C TYR A 20 -19.76 -4.08 8.90
N TYR A 21 -18.85 -5.04 8.98
CA TYR A 21 -18.76 -6.06 7.96
C TYR A 21 -19.90 -7.08 8.06
N GLY A 22 -20.15 -7.83 6.99
CA GLY A 22 -21.28 -8.74 6.90
C GLY A 22 -20.86 -10.20 6.77
N VAL A 23 -21.80 -11.00 6.23
CA VAL A 23 -21.70 -12.46 6.14
C VAL A 23 -20.53 -12.93 5.28
N GLN A 24 -20.25 -12.28 4.14
CA GLN A 24 -19.17 -12.69 3.24
C GLN A 24 -17.79 -12.43 3.88
N THR A 25 -17.65 -11.32 4.57
CA THR A 25 -16.44 -11.03 5.37
C THR A 25 -16.27 -12.01 6.51
N GLN A 26 -17.36 -12.35 7.23
CA GLN A 26 -17.29 -13.34 8.30
C GLN A 26 -16.84 -14.71 7.79
N ARG A 27 -17.32 -15.16 6.63
CA ARG A 27 -16.83 -16.39 5.97
C ARG A 27 -15.36 -16.30 5.61
N ALA A 28 -14.93 -15.14 5.10
CA ALA A 28 -13.53 -14.95 4.73
C ALA A 28 -12.59 -15.03 5.94
N ILE A 29 -13.01 -14.48 7.09
CA ILE A 29 -12.25 -14.58 8.35
C ILE A 29 -12.10 -16.05 8.79
N GLU A 30 -13.15 -16.85 8.65
CA GLU A 30 -13.14 -18.26 9.04
C GLU A 30 -12.33 -19.13 8.07
N ASN A 31 -12.33 -18.79 6.76
CA ASN A 31 -11.67 -19.57 5.73
C ASN A 31 -10.20 -19.21 5.53
N PHE A 32 -9.79 -17.99 5.81
CA PHE A 32 -8.46 -17.46 5.44
C PHE A 32 -7.75 -16.87 6.67
N ASP A 33 -7.24 -17.72 7.56
CA ASP A 33 -6.28 -17.35 8.61
C ASP A 33 -4.90 -17.88 8.19
N ILE A 34 -4.30 -17.24 7.17
CA ILE A 34 -3.10 -17.74 6.50
C ILE A 34 -1.86 -16.94 6.92
N SER A 35 -1.84 -15.63 6.65
CA SER A 35 -0.68 -14.79 6.91
C SER A 35 -0.75 -14.06 8.26
N ARG A 36 -1.92 -13.92 8.82
CA ARG A 36 -2.26 -13.07 9.98
C ARG A 36 -2.02 -11.58 9.73
N ILE A 37 -1.75 -11.19 8.49
CA ILE A 37 -1.66 -9.80 8.06
C ILE A 37 -3.01 -9.43 7.47
N LYS A 38 -3.65 -8.44 8.03
CA LYS A 38 -5.02 -8.04 7.67
C LYS A 38 -5.03 -6.88 6.70
N VAL A 39 -6.11 -6.73 5.96
CA VAL A 39 -6.35 -5.54 5.12
C VAL A 39 -6.28 -4.25 5.96
N SER A 40 -6.78 -4.28 7.20
CA SER A 40 -6.69 -3.18 8.17
C SER A 40 -5.27 -2.73 8.51
N ASP A 41 -4.25 -3.58 8.32
CA ASP A 41 -2.85 -3.22 8.54
C ASP A 41 -2.30 -2.30 7.43
N TYR A 42 -3.07 -2.11 6.35
CA TYR A 42 -2.78 -1.23 5.22
C TYR A 42 -3.83 -0.12 5.09
N PRO A 43 -3.80 0.93 5.92
CA PRO A 43 -4.82 1.99 5.91
C PRO A 43 -4.99 2.67 4.55
N GLU A 44 -3.91 2.79 3.76
CA GLU A 44 -3.99 3.37 2.42
C GLU A 44 -4.79 2.49 1.45
N LEU A 45 -4.79 1.16 1.61
CA LEU A 45 -5.64 0.27 0.82
C LEU A 45 -7.11 0.43 1.20
N VAL A 46 -7.42 0.50 2.50
CA VAL A 46 -8.79 0.75 2.99
C VAL A 46 -9.32 2.09 2.46
N ARG A 47 -8.50 3.14 2.54
CA ARG A 47 -8.81 4.46 2.01
C ARG A 47 -9.07 4.41 0.50
N ALA A 48 -8.20 3.72 -0.25
CA ALA A 48 -8.33 3.58 -1.70
C ALA A 48 -9.60 2.82 -2.10
N LEU A 49 -9.98 1.77 -1.37
CA LEU A 49 -11.27 1.09 -1.56
C LEU A 49 -12.43 2.06 -1.39
N GLY A 50 -12.42 2.89 -0.35
CA GLY A 50 -13.41 3.94 -0.16
C GLY A 50 -13.48 4.93 -1.32
N MET A 51 -12.33 5.34 -1.88
CA MET A 51 -12.25 6.25 -3.03
C MET A 51 -12.84 5.62 -4.31
N VAL A 52 -12.52 4.36 -4.57
CA VAL A 52 -13.07 3.62 -5.73
C VAL A 52 -14.59 3.49 -5.61
N LYS A 53 -15.09 3.09 -4.43
CA LYS A 53 -16.55 2.96 -4.20
C LYS A 53 -17.27 4.32 -4.29
N LEU A 54 -16.63 5.40 -3.82
CA LEU A 54 -17.16 6.76 -3.98
C LEU A 54 -17.25 7.17 -5.46
N ALA A 55 -16.21 6.90 -6.25
CA ALA A 55 -16.20 7.20 -7.67
C ALA A 55 -17.28 6.43 -8.42
N ALA A 56 -17.40 5.13 -8.12
CA ALA A 56 -18.42 4.25 -8.69
C ALA A 56 -19.84 4.71 -8.33
N ALA A 57 -20.10 5.05 -7.06
CA ALA A 57 -21.41 5.53 -6.63
C ALA A 57 -21.81 6.85 -7.35
N ARG A 58 -20.85 7.79 -7.51
CA ARG A 58 -21.09 9.05 -8.25
C ARG A 58 -21.37 8.80 -9.72
N ALA A 59 -20.60 7.89 -10.36
CA ALA A 59 -20.82 7.56 -11.75
C ALA A 59 -22.19 6.88 -11.96
N ASN A 60 -22.55 5.93 -11.12
CA ASN A 60 -23.83 5.23 -11.20
C ASN A 60 -25.02 6.17 -10.91
N TYR A 61 -24.86 7.14 -10.00
CA TYR A 61 -25.88 8.16 -9.76
C TYR A 61 -26.07 9.07 -10.98
N ASP A 62 -25.00 9.57 -11.57
CA ASP A 62 -25.07 10.42 -12.77
C ASP A 62 -25.66 9.67 -13.98
N LEU A 63 -25.50 8.35 -14.03
CA LEU A 63 -26.12 7.47 -15.06
C LEU A 63 -27.56 7.05 -14.71
N GLY A 64 -28.11 7.50 -13.58
CA GLY A 64 -29.47 7.19 -13.16
C GLY A 64 -29.70 5.79 -12.60
N LEU A 65 -28.63 5.06 -12.25
CA LEU A 65 -28.70 3.69 -11.73
C LEU A 65 -28.92 3.63 -10.22
N LEU A 66 -28.63 4.68 -9.49
CA LEU A 66 -28.81 4.74 -8.04
C LEU A 66 -29.85 5.81 -7.67
N PRO A 67 -30.86 5.47 -6.83
CA PRO A 67 -31.75 6.46 -6.24
C PRO A 67 -30.98 7.48 -5.41
N LYS A 68 -31.47 8.72 -5.38
CA LYS A 68 -30.77 9.87 -4.77
C LYS A 68 -30.47 9.70 -3.29
N ASP A 69 -31.38 9.14 -2.54
CA ASP A 69 -31.25 8.88 -1.09
C ASP A 69 -30.22 7.79 -0.80
N ILE A 70 -30.26 6.70 -1.54
CA ILE A 70 -29.26 5.61 -1.47
C ILE A 70 -27.88 6.14 -1.84
N PHE A 71 -27.76 6.87 -2.95
CA PHE A 71 -26.50 7.49 -3.36
C PHE A 71 -25.91 8.39 -2.27
N LYS A 72 -26.73 9.28 -1.66
CA LYS A 72 -26.25 10.18 -0.60
C LYS A 72 -25.75 9.42 0.62
N ALA A 73 -26.44 8.34 1.02
CA ALA A 73 -26.04 7.51 2.14
C ALA A 73 -24.71 6.79 1.84
N ILE A 74 -24.56 6.21 0.65
CA ILE A 74 -23.32 5.56 0.21
C ILE A 74 -22.18 6.58 0.10
N GLU A 75 -22.42 7.76 -0.47
CA GLU A 75 -21.38 8.80 -0.58
C GLU A 75 -20.89 9.24 0.81
N ALA A 76 -21.78 9.44 1.76
CA ALA A 76 -21.42 9.78 3.14
C ALA A 76 -20.61 8.65 3.80
N ALA A 77 -21.03 7.40 3.64
CA ALA A 77 -20.33 6.23 4.15
C ALA A 77 -18.91 6.11 3.57
N CYS A 78 -18.76 6.25 2.25
CA CYS A 78 -17.44 6.23 1.59
C CYS A 78 -16.51 7.32 2.13
N LYS A 79 -17.00 8.54 2.35
CA LYS A 79 -16.20 9.65 2.91
C LYS A 79 -15.68 9.32 4.31
N ARG A 80 -16.45 8.64 5.15
CA ARG A 80 -16.03 8.19 6.49
C ARG A 80 -14.98 7.08 6.43
N VAL A 81 -15.12 6.12 5.49
CA VAL A 81 -14.10 5.10 5.25
C VAL A 81 -12.80 5.75 4.76
N ILE A 82 -12.86 6.71 3.84
CA ILE A 82 -11.71 7.49 3.36
C ILE A 82 -11.03 8.25 4.51
N ALA A 83 -11.80 8.76 5.46
CA ALA A 83 -11.28 9.44 6.66
C ALA A 83 -10.58 8.48 7.66
N GLY A 84 -10.72 7.17 7.48
CA GLY A 84 -10.08 6.15 8.32
C GLY A 84 -10.88 5.77 9.57
N GLU A 85 -12.17 6.16 9.67
CA GLU A 85 -13.01 5.87 10.85
C GLU A 85 -13.28 4.39 11.08
N PHE A 86 -13.13 3.54 10.06
CA PHE A 86 -13.52 2.12 10.07
C PHE A 86 -12.38 1.17 9.67
N ASN A 87 -11.12 1.54 9.85
CA ASN A 87 -10.01 0.67 9.46
C ASN A 87 -10.06 -0.71 10.13
N ASP A 88 -10.48 -0.78 11.38
CA ASP A 88 -10.65 -2.01 12.16
C ASP A 88 -11.75 -2.94 11.62
N GLN A 89 -12.63 -2.44 10.73
CA GLN A 89 -13.69 -3.21 10.10
C GLN A 89 -13.23 -3.96 8.82
N PHE A 90 -11.92 -4.01 8.57
CA PHE A 90 -11.31 -4.74 7.45
C PHE A 90 -10.41 -5.89 7.94
N PRO A 91 -10.98 -6.91 8.62
CA PRO A 91 -10.23 -7.98 9.28
C PRO A 91 -9.77 -9.12 8.35
N VAL A 92 -10.09 -9.06 7.06
CA VAL A 92 -9.77 -10.12 6.09
C VAL A 92 -8.25 -10.24 5.94
N ASP A 93 -7.74 -11.47 5.89
CA ASP A 93 -6.33 -11.75 5.62
C ASP A 93 -5.93 -11.27 4.22
N MET A 94 -4.71 -10.76 4.08
CA MET A 94 -4.18 -10.32 2.77
C MET A 94 -4.02 -11.48 1.79
N ILE A 95 -3.82 -12.71 2.28
CA ILE A 95 -3.83 -13.93 1.47
C ILE A 95 -5.21 -14.55 1.55
N GLN A 96 -5.93 -14.52 0.45
CA GLN A 96 -7.32 -14.94 0.35
C GLN A 96 -7.61 -15.62 -0.99
N GLY A 97 -8.73 -16.30 -1.11
CA GLY A 97 -9.17 -16.93 -2.36
C GLY A 97 -9.63 -15.90 -3.39
N GLY A 98 -9.43 -16.20 -4.68
CA GLY A 98 -9.77 -15.33 -5.79
C GLY A 98 -8.85 -14.10 -5.92
N ALA A 99 -9.24 -13.16 -6.77
CA ALA A 99 -8.46 -11.95 -7.06
C ALA A 99 -8.84 -10.77 -6.15
N GLY A 100 -8.92 -10.99 -4.82
CA GLY A 100 -9.31 -9.96 -3.86
C GLY A 100 -10.82 -9.88 -3.59
N THR A 101 -11.58 -10.93 -3.89
CA THR A 101 -13.04 -10.96 -3.73
C THR A 101 -13.46 -10.68 -2.29
N SER A 102 -12.81 -11.31 -1.31
CA SER A 102 -13.12 -11.10 0.11
C SER A 102 -12.88 -9.65 0.53
N THR A 103 -11.80 -9.01 0.06
CA THR A 103 -11.52 -7.60 0.34
C THR A 103 -12.54 -6.68 -0.31
N ASN A 104 -12.92 -6.93 -1.57
CA ASN A 104 -13.95 -6.13 -2.25
C ASN A 104 -15.30 -6.24 -1.54
N MET A 105 -15.71 -7.45 -1.17
CA MET A 105 -16.96 -7.66 -0.45
C MET A 105 -16.94 -7.08 0.96
N ASN A 106 -15.79 -7.13 1.66
CA ASN A 106 -15.63 -6.46 2.93
C ASN A 106 -15.90 -4.95 2.81
N ALA A 107 -15.32 -4.30 1.80
CA ALA A 107 -15.58 -2.88 1.56
C ALA A 107 -17.07 -2.62 1.24
N ASN A 108 -17.69 -3.46 0.40
CA ASN A 108 -19.10 -3.32 0.06
C ASN A 108 -20.01 -3.45 1.27
N GLU A 109 -19.79 -4.45 2.14
CA GLU A 109 -20.58 -4.70 3.33
C GLU A 109 -20.40 -3.58 4.38
N VAL A 110 -19.16 -3.14 4.62
CA VAL A 110 -18.89 -2.04 5.55
C VAL A 110 -19.58 -0.76 5.10
N ILE A 111 -19.43 -0.38 3.84
CA ILE A 111 -20.06 0.82 3.29
C ILE A 111 -21.59 0.72 3.32
N ALA A 112 -22.16 -0.44 2.96
CA ALA A 112 -23.61 -0.66 3.00
C ALA A 112 -24.14 -0.49 4.44
N ASN A 113 -23.48 -1.07 5.43
CA ASN A 113 -23.94 -1.01 6.82
C ASN A 113 -23.77 0.39 7.44
N ILE A 114 -22.73 1.15 7.08
CA ILE A 114 -22.60 2.57 7.47
C ILE A 114 -23.74 3.40 6.84
N ALA A 115 -24.03 3.15 5.57
CA ALA A 115 -25.10 3.84 4.85
C ALA A 115 -26.49 3.50 5.43
N LEU A 116 -26.76 2.24 5.76
CA LEU A 116 -27.98 1.81 6.42
C LEU A 116 -28.17 2.52 7.77
N GLU A 117 -27.15 2.54 8.61
CA GLU A 117 -27.18 3.24 9.89
C GLU A 117 -27.51 4.73 9.73
N SER A 118 -26.95 5.39 8.72
CA SER A 118 -27.21 6.82 8.42
C SER A 118 -28.66 7.10 8.01
N LEU A 119 -29.36 6.07 7.52
CA LEU A 119 -30.79 6.11 7.19
C LEU A 119 -31.70 5.64 8.36
N GLY A 120 -31.12 5.39 9.55
CA GLY A 120 -31.84 4.86 10.71
C GLY A 120 -32.30 3.41 10.54
N LYS A 121 -31.63 2.65 9.68
CA LYS A 121 -31.92 1.23 9.43
C LYS A 121 -30.96 0.33 10.21
N GLU A 122 -31.38 -0.91 10.45
CA GLU A 122 -30.55 -1.91 11.08
C GLU A 122 -29.44 -2.38 10.12
N LYS A 123 -28.26 -2.67 10.67
CA LYS A 123 -27.17 -3.31 9.89
C LYS A 123 -27.63 -4.68 9.39
N GLY A 124 -27.35 -4.98 8.11
CA GLY A 124 -27.81 -6.19 7.45
C GLY A 124 -29.16 -6.06 6.73
N ASP A 125 -29.82 -4.89 6.77
CA ASP A 125 -31.04 -4.64 6.00
C ASP A 125 -30.71 -4.42 4.50
N TYR A 126 -30.14 -5.46 3.89
CA TYR A 126 -29.67 -5.41 2.50
C TYR A 126 -30.80 -5.33 1.45
N LYS A 127 -32.07 -5.40 1.89
CA LYS A 127 -33.21 -5.05 1.05
C LYS A 127 -33.28 -3.54 0.79
N THR A 128 -32.84 -2.73 1.76
CA THR A 128 -32.77 -1.27 1.61
C THR A 128 -31.50 -0.84 0.90
N ILE A 129 -30.30 -1.28 1.35
CA ILE A 129 -29.03 -1.01 0.68
C ILE A 129 -28.24 -2.32 0.56
N SER A 130 -28.20 -2.88 -0.65
CA SER A 130 -27.46 -4.10 -0.98
C SER A 130 -25.98 -3.80 -1.20
N PRO A 131 -25.06 -4.57 -0.57
CA PRO A 131 -23.64 -4.51 -0.88
C PRO A 131 -23.35 -4.79 -2.37
N ASN A 132 -24.09 -5.73 -2.98
CA ASN A 132 -23.89 -6.14 -4.38
C ASN A 132 -24.57 -5.18 -5.36
N ASP A 133 -25.88 -4.90 -5.19
CA ASP A 133 -26.67 -4.23 -6.22
C ASP A 133 -26.50 -2.71 -6.16
N HIS A 134 -26.16 -2.14 -4.99
CA HIS A 134 -25.99 -0.70 -4.84
C HIS A 134 -24.52 -0.30 -4.69
N VAL A 135 -23.76 -0.84 -3.70
CA VAL A 135 -22.37 -0.43 -3.48
C VAL A 135 -21.44 -0.95 -4.57
N ASN A 136 -21.67 -2.18 -5.04
CA ASN A 136 -20.88 -2.79 -6.12
C ASN A 136 -21.50 -2.63 -7.51
N CYS A 137 -22.51 -1.79 -7.67
CA CYS A 137 -23.18 -1.54 -8.96
C CYS A 137 -22.16 -1.21 -10.05
N SER A 138 -22.32 -1.81 -11.24
CA SER A 138 -21.44 -1.65 -12.41
C SER A 138 -19.98 -2.07 -12.21
N GLN A 139 -19.66 -2.82 -11.15
CA GLN A 139 -18.30 -3.23 -10.80
C GLN A 139 -18.16 -4.74 -10.71
N SER A 140 -16.93 -5.20 -10.86
CA SER A 140 -16.45 -6.49 -10.43
C SER A 140 -15.30 -6.30 -9.43
N THR A 141 -14.97 -7.33 -8.66
CA THR A 141 -13.69 -7.38 -7.93
C THR A 141 -12.51 -7.16 -8.89
N ASN A 142 -12.62 -7.68 -10.11
CA ASN A 142 -11.54 -7.71 -11.10
C ASN A 142 -11.19 -6.33 -11.68
N ASP A 143 -12.01 -5.32 -11.48
CA ASP A 143 -11.71 -3.93 -11.84
C ASP A 143 -11.55 -3.02 -10.61
N SER A 144 -12.41 -3.14 -9.60
CA SER A 144 -12.39 -2.27 -8.42
C SER A 144 -11.20 -2.55 -7.48
N TYR A 145 -10.85 -3.82 -7.25
CA TYR A 145 -9.75 -4.19 -6.36
C TYR A 145 -8.36 -3.80 -6.91
N PRO A 146 -7.97 -4.14 -8.16
CA PRO A 146 -6.69 -3.70 -8.70
C PRO A 146 -6.59 -2.19 -8.82
N THR A 147 -7.69 -1.48 -9.09
CA THR A 147 -7.71 -0.01 -9.08
C THR A 147 -7.42 0.54 -7.69
N ALA A 148 -8.04 -0.03 -6.63
CA ALA A 148 -7.75 0.37 -5.25
C ALA A 148 -6.28 0.08 -4.87
N LEU A 149 -5.73 -1.07 -5.28
CA LEU A 149 -4.31 -1.38 -5.08
C LEU A 149 -3.39 -0.34 -5.76
N LYS A 150 -3.67 0.03 -7.01
CA LYS A 150 -2.90 1.04 -7.75
C LYS A 150 -2.89 2.39 -7.01
N ILE A 151 -4.04 2.84 -6.50
CA ILE A 151 -4.14 4.07 -5.69
C ILE A 151 -3.33 3.94 -4.40
N ALA A 152 -3.45 2.82 -3.69
CA ALA A 152 -2.72 2.56 -2.46
C ALA A 152 -1.20 2.58 -2.69
N PHE A 153 -0.71 1.98 -3.78
CA PHE A 153 0.70 2.03 -4.15
C PHE A 153 1.19 3.44 -4.47
N ILE A 154 0.40 4.23 -5.20
CA ILE A 154 0.74 5.64 -5.49
C ILE A 154 0.88 6.44 -4.18
N ASN A 155 -0.07 6.29 -3.25
CA ASN A 155 -0.02 7.01 -1.97
C ASN A 155 1.14 6.53 -1.10
N SER A 156 1.35 5.22 -1.01
CA SER A 156 2.50 4.65 -0.28
C SER A 156 3.83 5.09 -0.89
N ASN A 157 3.93 5.24 -2.22
CA ASN A 157 5.13 5.77 -2.87
C ASN A 157 5.43 7.20 -2.44
N LYS A 158 4.42 8.06 -2.28
CA LYS A 158 4.62 9.44 -1.80
C LYS A 158 5.28 9.46 -0.41
N GLU A 159 4.81 8.62 0.51
CA GLU A 159 5.41 8.51 1.85
C GLU A 159 6.80 7.88 1.80
N LEU A 160 7.02 6.87 0.97
CA LEU A 160 8.33 6.28 0.77
C LEU A 160 9.34 7.31 0.28
N VAL A 161 9.00 8.07 -0.77
CA VAL A 161 9.86 9.12 -1.35
C VAL A 161 10.15 10.23 -0.33
N LYS A 162 9.17 10.64 0.47
CA LYS A 162 9.37 11.63 1.54
C LYS A 162 10.40 11.15 2.58
N HIS A 163 10.32 9.89 3.01
CA HIS A 163 11.29 9.32 3.93
C HIS A 163 12.68 9.15 3.30
N LEU A 164 12.72 8.76 2.03
CA LEU A 164 13.96 8.65 1.28
C LEU A 164 14.64 10.02 1.11
N GLN A 165 13.88 11.08 0.82
CA GLN A 165 14.39 12.44 0.76
C GLN A 165 15.00 12.87 2.11
N GLY A 166 14.35 12.57 3.22
CA GLY A 166 14.89 12.85 4.56
C GLY A 166 16.23 12.15 4.84
N LEU A 167 16.42 10.93 4.29
CA LEU A 167 17.69 10.21 4.38
C LEU A 167 18.76 10.86 3.50
N ILE A 168 18.42 11.23 2.27
CA ILE A 168 19.30 11.95 1.34
C ILE A 168 19.81 13.24 1.99
N ASP A 169 18.90 14.04 2.55
CA ASP A 169 19.23 15.29 3.23
C ASP A 169 20.17 15.05 4.44
N ALA A 170 19.99 13.92 5.14
CA ALA A 170 20.88 13.56 6.25
C ALA A 170 22.28 13.20 5.75
N PHE A 171 22.40 12.50 4.61
CA PHE A 171 23.70 12.22 4.01
C PHE A 171 24.39 13.50 3.51
N HIS A 172 23.68 14.43 2.88
CA HIS A 172 24.24 15.74 2.50
C HIS A 172 24.76 16.54 3.70
N ARG A 173 23.98 16.59 4.80
CA ARG A 173 24.44 17.25 6.03
C ARG A 173 25.72 16.62 6.57
N LYS A 174 25.84 15.29 6.57
CA LYS A 174 27.06 14.59 6.99
C LYS A 174 28.18 14.74 5.98
N GLY A 175 27.89 14.80 4.70
CA GLY A 175 28.85 15.10 3.65
C GLY A 175 29.53 16.46 3.87
N ALA A 176 28.72 17.49 4.15
CA ALA A 176 29.24 18.83 4.48
C ALA A 176 30.03 18.85 5.80
N GLU A 177 29.55 18.18 6.85
CA GLU A 177 30.25 18.07 8.15
C GLU A 177 31.63 17.42 8.02
N PHE A 178 31.75 16.40 7.15
CA PHE A 178 32.97 15.61 6.99
C PHE A 178 33.82 16.03 5.77
N ALA A 179 33.54 17.18 5.16
CA ALA A 179 34.17 17.62 3.92
C ALA A 179 35.71 17.74 3.99
N SER A 180 36.24 18.06 5.17
CA SER A 180 37.69 18.22 5.40
C SER A 180 38.38 17.00 6.00
N ILE A 181 37.63 15.93 6.32
CA ILE A 181 38.20 14.72 6.96
C ILE A 181 38.79 13.83 5.88
N LEU A 182 40.12 13.75 5.86
CA LEU A 182 40.84 12.86 4.94
C LEU A 182 40.69 11.41 5.37
N LYS A 183 40.50 10.56 4.40
CA LYS A 183 40.50 9.10 4.55
C LYS A 183 41.13 8.41 3.34
N MET A 184 41.44 7.12 3.49
CA MET A 184 41.80 6.28 2.36
C MET A 184 40.56 5.79 1.63
N GLY A 185 40.46 6.06 0.33
CA GLY A 185 39.49 5.39 -0.54
C GLY A 185 39.96 3.95 -0.82
N ARG A 186 39.01 3.01 -0.89
CA ARG A 186 39.32 1.58 -1.07
C ARG A 186 38.63 1.02 -2.30
N THR A 187 39.33 0.12 -2.98
CA THR A 187 38.77 -0.78 -4.00
C THR A 187 39.09 -2.21 -3.59
N GLU A 188 38.15 -3.14 -3.69
CA GLU A 188 38.34 -4.54 -3.30
C GLU A 188 38.89 -4.69 -1.87
N MET A 189 38.47 -3.80 -0.96
CA MET A 189 38.93 -3.66 0.43
C MET A 189 40.44 -3.31 0.58
N GLN A 190 41.12 -2.95 -0.51
CA GLN A 190 42.51 -2.55 -0.47
C GLN A 190 42.62 -1.02 -0.55
N ASP A 191 43.66 -0.45 0.07
CA ASP A 191 43.96 0.96 0.02
C ASP A 191 44.26 1.39 -1.45
N ALA A 192 43.57 2.43 -1.89
CA ALA A 192 43.71 2.94 -3.27
C ALA A 192 44.25 4.37 -3.28
N VAL A 193 43.38 5.37 -3.11
CA VAL A 193 43.77 6.79 -3.20
C VAL A 193 43.14 7.60 -2.08
N PRO A 194 43.73 8.74 -1.68
CA PRO A 194 43.13 9.64 -0.71
C PRO A 194 41.81 10.21 -1.23
N MET A 195 40.84 10.33 -0.31
CA MET A 195 39.58 11.04 -0.51
C MET A 195 39.13 11.68 0.80
N THR A 196 38.03 12.41 0.80
CA THR A 196 37.42 12.86 2.06
C THR A 196 36.25 11.95 2.45
N LEU A 197 35.99 11.85 3.74
CA LEU A 197 34.80 11.16 4.26
C LEU A 197 33.53 11.86 3.78
N GLY A 198 33.58 13.19 3.62
CA GLY A 198 32.46 13.96 3.06
C GLY A 198 32.11 13.53 1.63
N GLN A 199 33.10 13.26 0.78
CA GLN A 199 32.85 12.77 -0.59
C GLN A 199 32.14 11.41 -0.60
N GLU A 200 32.42 10.53 0.36
CA GLU A 200 31.74 9.22 0.45
C GLU A 200 30.27 9.40 0.88
N PHE A 201 29.97 10.27 1.84
CA PHE A 201 28.60 10.56 2.24
C PHE A 201 27.80 11.27 1.15
N GLU A 202 28.41 12.19 0.39
CA GLU A 202 27.79 12.82 -0.79
C GLU A 202 27.50 11.80 -1.88
N ALA A 203 28.37 10.79 -2.07
CA ALA A 203 28.12 9.70 -3.01
C ALA A 203 26.91 8.83 -2.58
N PHE A 204 26.72 8.60 -1.27
CA PHE A 204 25.51 7.92 -0.78
C PHE A 204 24.26 8.74 -1.07
N ALA A 205 24.27 10.06 -0.84
CA ALA A 205 23.18 10.95 -1.17
C ALA A 205 22.84 10.91 -2.66
N ALA A 206 23.82 11.09 -3.53
CA ALA A 206 23.65 11.07 -4.98
C ALA A 206 23.07 9.73 -5.46
N ASN A 207 23.57 8.62 -4.94
CA ASN A 207 23.09 7.27 -5.27
C ASN A 207 21.60 7.07 -4.95
N LEU A 208 21.11 7.62 -3.82
CA LEU A 208 19.72 7.52 -3.43
C LEU A 208 18.83 8.54 -4.15
N THR A 209 19.34 9.70 -4.55
CA THR A 209 18.59 10.71 -5.30
C THR A 209 18.04 10.15 -6.61
N GLU A 210 18.82 9.33 -7.30
CA GLU A 210 18.36 8.64 -8.51
C GLU A 210 17.12 7.75 -8.26
N GLU A 211 17.02 7.17 -7.06
CA GLU A 211 15.91 6.27 -6.73
C GLU A 211 14.58 7.01 -6.53
N VAL A 212 14.63 8.25 -6.05
CA VAL A 212 13.44 9.11 -5.94
C VAL A 212 12.79 9.29 -7.31
N GLU A 213 13.59 9.61 -8.32
CA GLU A 213 13.09 9.78 -9.68
C GLU A 213 12.54 8.46 -10.24
N ARG A 214 13.27 7.35 -10.08
CA ARG A 214 12.86 6.03 -10.58
C ARG A 214 11.56 5.54 -9.94
N LEU A 215 11.42 5.68 -8.62
CA LEU A 215 10.19 5.32 -7.92
C LEU A 215 8.99 6.12 -8.43
N ASN A 216 9.16 7.43 -8.61
CA ASN A 216 8.11 8.28 -9.13
C ASN A 216 7.75 7.95 -10.59
N GLN A 217 8.73 7.65 -11.44
CA GLN A 217 8.49 7.20 -12.82
C GLN A 217 7.70 5.89 -12.86
N MET A 218 8.09 4.90 -12.04
CA MET A 218 7.43 3.59 -12.02
C MET A 218 6.02 3.68 -11.41
N ALA A 219 5.80 4.54 -10.42
CA ALA A 219 4.48 4.77 -9.84
C ALA A 219 3.46 5.35 -10.85
N ARG A 220 3.92 6.03 -11.92
CA ARG A 220 3.04 6.54 -12.99
C ARG A 220 2.34 5.42 -13.76
N PHE A 221 2.92 4.22 -13.86
CA PHE A 221 2.26 3.09 -14.49
C PHE A 221 0.98 2.64 -13.77
N PHE A 222 0.80 3.01 -12.51
CA PHE A 222 -0.44 2.78 -11.78
C PHE A 222 -1.57 3.76 -12.13
N GLN A 223 -1.32 4.79 -12.94
CA GLN A 223 -2.36 5.73 -13.37
C GLN A 223 -3.28 5.14 -14.44
N GLU A 224 -2.84 4.14 -15.19
CA GLU A 224 -3.73 3.40 -16.08
C GLU A 224 -4.54 2.38 -15.29
N ILE A 225 -5.89 2.44 -15.40
CA ILE A 225 -6.82 1.62 -14.64
C ILE A 225 -7.81 0.92 -15.56
N ASN A 226 -8.36 -0.19 -15.07
CA ASN A 226 -9.33 -1.00 -15.79
C ASN A 226 -10.77 -0.87 -15.26
N MET A 227 -11.12 0.25 -14.55
CA MET A 227 -12.48 0.48 -14.07
C MET A 227 -13.50 0.47 -15.22
N GLY A 228 -14.59 -0.28 -15.01
CA GLY A 228 -15.60 -0.54 -16.04
C GLY A 228 -15.34 -1.78 -16.86
N ALA A 229 -14.20 -2.47 -16.66
CA ALA A 229 -13.91 -3.76 -17.28
C ALA A 229 -14.90 -4.85 -16.84
N THR A 230 -15.43 -4.73 -15.65
CA THR A 230 -16.21 -5.77 -14.96
C THR A 230 -15.44 -7.10 -14.85
N ALA A 231 -16.03 -8.23 -15.19
CA ALA A 231 -15.45 -9.55 -14.91
C ALA A 231 -14.17 -9.86 -15.71
N ILE A 232 -14.14 -9.55 -17.00
CA ILE A 232 -13.07 -9.96 -17.93
C ILE A 232 -12.67 -8.87 -18.93
N GLY A 233 -13.10 -7.63 -18.74
CA GLY A 233 -12.77 -6.52 -19.64
C GLY A 233 -13.79 -6.20 -20.71
N THR A 234 -14.90 -6.94 -20.78
CA THR A 234 -15.95 -6.68 -21.77
C THR A 234 -16.96 -5.61 -21.37
N GLY A 235 -16.93 -5.17 -20.10
CA GLY A 235 -17.87 -4.18 -19.57
C GLY A 235 -19.30 -4.71 -19.43
N ILE A 236 -19.50 -6.03 -19.44
CA ILE A 236 -20.83 -6.63 -19.30
C ILE A 236 -21.42 -6.23 -17.92
N ASN A 237 -22.71 -5.85 -17.88
CA ASN A 237 -23.40 -5.31 -16.72
C ASN A 237 -22.96 -3.90 -16.26
N ALA A 238 -22.07 -3.20 -16.98
CA ALA A 238 -21.83 -1.79 -16.81
C ALA A 238 -22.69 -0.98 -17.80
N ALA A 239 -23.22 0.17 -17.36
CA ALA A 239 -23.96 1.03 -18.25
C ALA A 239 -23.02 1.69 -19.30
N PRO A 240 -23.51 1.99 -20.50
CA PRO A 240 -22.74 2.74 -21.48
C PRO A 240 -22.19 4.06 -20.92
N GLY A 241 -20.89 4.32 -21.14
CA GLY A 241 -20.19 5.51 -20.62
C GLY A 241 -19.72 5.41 -19.16
N TYR A 242 -20.01 4.31 -18.47
CA TYR A 242 -19.59 4.13 -17.07
C TYR A 242 -18.06 4.19 -16.90
N ALA A 243 -17.31 3.51 -17.76
CA ALA A 243 -15.86 3.40 -17.62
C ALA A 243 -15.15 4.77 -17.70
N GLU A 244 -15.57 5.61 -18.65
CA GLU A 244 -15.06 6.97 -18.80
C GLU A 244 -15.46 7.85 -17.62
N LEU A 245 -16.70 7.75 -17.21
CA LEU A 245 -17.25 8.59 -16.14
C LEU A 245 -16.63 8.24 -14.78
N VAL A 246 -16.51 6.94 -14.43
CA VAL A 246 -15.92 6.51 -13.16
C VAL A 246 -14.45 6.87 -13.08
N THR A 247 -13.69 6.77 -14.20
CA THR A 247 -12.29 7.20 -14.27
C THR A 247 -12.14 8.68 -14.01
N SER A 248 -12.99 9.53 -14.63
CA SER A 248 -13.01 10.97 -14.40
C SER A 248 -13.38 11.32 -12.94
N LYS A 249 -14.41 10.67 -12.38
CA LYS A 249 -14.79 10.87 -10.96
C LYS A 249 -13.67 10.47 -10.01
N LEU A 250 -12.97 9.36 -10.30
CA LEU A 250 -11.85 8.88 -9.49
C LEU A 250 -10.68 9.86 -9.54
N SER A 251 -10.35 10.38 -10.71
CA SER A 251 -9.32 11.41 -10.88
C SER A 251 -9.60 12.63 -10.00
N ALA A 252 -10.84 13.11 -10.01
CA ALA A 252 -11.26 14.25 -9.18
C ALA A 252 -11.20 13.96 -7.67
N ILE A 253 -11.51 12.72 -7.24
CA ILE A 253 -11.48 12.30 -5.82
C ILE A 253 -10.05 12.17 -5.31
N VAL A 254 -9.18 11.57 -6.10
CA VAL A 254 -7.77 11.30 -5.71
C VAL A 254 -6.90 12.55 -5.91
N GLY A 255 -7.32 13.50 -6.76
CA GLY A 255 -6.53 14.67 -7.13
C GLY A 255 -5.34 14.31 -8.05
N MET A 256 -5.55 13.33 -8.95
CA MET A 256 -4.55 12.85 -9.88
C MET A 256 -5.23 12.34 -11.15
N ASP A 257 -4.58 12.52 -12.30
CA ASP A 257 -5.12 12.04 -13.57
C ASP A 257 -4.96 10.52 -13.68
N PHE A 258 -6.09 9.82 -13.72
CA PHE A 258 -6.17 8.41 -14.09
C PHE A 258 -6.59 8.28 -15.55
N ILE A 259 -6.10 7.26 -16.21
CA ILE A 259 -6.34 6.96 -17.61
C ILE A 259 -7.06 5.61 -17.68
N LYS A 260 -8.20 5.58 -18.36
CA LYS A 260 -8.86 4.31 -18.69
C LYS A 260 -7.97 3.54 -19.67
N ALA A 261 -7.68 2.28 -19.37
CA ALA A 261 -6.92 1.42 -20.27
C ALA A 261 -7.56 1.36 -21.68
N THR A 262 -6.73 1.41 -22.70
CA THR A 262 -7.18 1.36 -24.09
C THR A 262 -7.89 0.06 -24.42
N ASN A 263 -7.39 -1.05 -23.89
CA ASN A 263 -7.99 -2.37 -24.00
C ASN A 263 -8.25 -2.94 -22.60
N LEU A 264 -9.51 -2.92 -22.17
CA LEU A 264 -9.90 -3.39 -20.84
C LEU A 264 -9.74 -4.91 -20.68
N ILE A 265 -9.80 -5.68 -21.76
CA ILE A 265 -9.62 -7.14 -21.72
C ILE A 265 -8.15 -7.46 -21.43
N GLU A 266 -7.22 -6.77 -22.08
CA GLU A 266 -5.79 -6.91 -21.83
C GLU A 266 -5.41 -6.43 -20.43
N ALA A 267 -5.91 -5.27 -20.01
CA ALA A 267 -5.55 -4.64 -18.74
C ALA A 267 -6.10 -5.37 -17.50
N THR A 268 -7.12 -6.24 -17.65
CA THR A 268 -7.73 -6.94 -16.52
C THR A 268 -6.80 -7.99 -15.89
N PRO A 269 -6.12 -8.87 -16.64
CA PRO A 269 -5.15 -9.80 -16.08
C PRO A 269 -3.74 -9.24 -15.93
N ASP A 270 -3.44 -8.04 -16.48
CA ASP A 270 -2.07 -7.52 -16.52
C ASP A 270 -1.53 -7.16 -15.14
N THR A 271 -0.35 -7.67 -14.83
CA THR A 271 0.42 -7.38 -13.62
C THR A 271 1.71 -6.64 -13.86
N GLY A 272 1.97 -6.20 -15.09
CA GLY A 272 3.22 -5.57 -15.52
C GLY A 272 3.62 -4.35 -14.69
N SER A 273 2.66 -3.48 -14.37
CA SER A 273 2.89 -2.29 -13.54
C SER A 273 3.37 -2.64 -12.11
N TYR A 274 2.86 -3.72 -11.52
CA TYR A 274 3.30 -4.21 -10.21
C TYR A 274 4.71 -4.82 -10.27
N VAL A 275 5.01 -5.58 -11.30
CA VAL A 275 6.33 -6.20 -11.50
C VAL A 275 7.41 -5.13 -11.65
N ILE A 276 7.18 -4.10 -12.48
CA ILE A 276 8.18 -3.05 -12.70
C ILE A 276 8.39 -2.19 -11.44
N TYR A 277 7.32 -1.88 -10.70
CA TYR A 277 7.42 -1.15 -9.44
C TYR A 277 8.14 -1.97 -8.36
N SER A 278 7.84 -3.26 -8.25
CA SER A 278 8.56 -4.19 -7.36
C SER A 278 10.06 -4.24 -7.68
N SER A 279 10.42 -4.19 -8.96
CA SER A 279 11.82 -4.14 -9.40
C SER A 279 12.52 -2.84 -8.97
N ALA A 280 11.81 -1.70 -9.00
CA ALA A 280 12.35 -0.42 -8.49
C ALA A 280 12.58 -0.49 -6.96
N LEU A 281 11.66 -1.09 -6.20
CA LEU A 281 11.84 -1.31 -4.77
C LEU A 281 13.02 -2.23 -4.47
N LYS A 282 13.20 -3.31 -5.25
CA LYS A 282 14.37 -4.20 -5.13
C LYS A 282 15.67 -3.45 -5.39
N ARG A 283 15.71 -2.60 -6.41
CA ARG A 283 16.87 -1.76 -6.73
C ARG A 283 17.22 -0.84 -5.56
N LEU A 284 16.25 -0.14 -4.99
CA LEU A 284 16.42 0.68 -3.78
C LEU A 284 16.96 -0.15 -2.61
N ALA A 285 16.38 -1.33 -2.36
CA ALA A 285 16.81 -2.22 -1.27
C ALA A 285 18.28 -2.64 -1.42
N VAL A 286 18.74 -2.95 -2.63
CA VAL A 286 20.14 -3.31 -2.92
C VAL A 286 21.07 -2.14 -2.61
N LYS A 287 20.73 -0.90 -3.03
CA LYS A 287 21.52 0.29 -2.74
C LYS A 287 21.60 0.59 -1.24
N LEU A 288 20.48 0.50 -0.53
CA LEU A 288 20.43 0.70 0.92
C LEU A 288 21.22 -0.38 1.68
N SER A 289 21.18 -1.62 1.22
CA SER A 289 21.96 -2.73 1.78
C SER A 289 23.47 -2.46 1.62
N LYS A 290 23.89 -2.03 0.44
CA LYS A 290 25.29 -1.68 0.17
C LYS A 290 25.76 -0.54 1.09
N ILE A 291 25.03 0.58 1.15
CA ILE A 291 25.37 1.71 2.00
C ILE A 291 25.44 1.27 3.49
N SER A 292 24.51 0.44 3.94
CA SER A 292 24.51 -0.08 5.30
C SER A 292 25.75 -0.93 5.61
N ASN A 293 26.16 -1.77 4.66
CA ASN A 293 27.37 -2.59 4.79
C ASN A 293 28.64 -1.75 4.81
N ASP A 294 28.72 -0.70 3.98
CA ASP A 294 29.84 0.24 4.00
C ASP A 294 29.95 0.95 5.35
N LEU A 295 28.87 1.48 5.87
CA LEU A 295 28.85 2.14 7.20
C LEU A 295 29.25 1.18 8.33
N ARG A 296 28.86 -0.11 8.21
CA ARG A 296 29.29 -1.15 9.16
C ARG A 296 30.78 -1.40 9.07
N LEU A 297 31.32 -1.50 7.86
CA LEU A 297 32.74 -1.72 7.64
C LEU A 297 33.57 -0.55 8.19
N LEU A 298 33.16 0.69 7.89
CA LEU A 298 33.84 1.90 8.38
C LEU A 298 33.82 2.01 9.92
N SER A 299 32.77 1.50 10.58
CA SER A 299 32.64 1.51 12.03
C SER A 299 33.19 0.25 12.72
N SER A 300 33.84 -0.64 11.99
CA SER A 300 34.38 -1.88 12.54
C SER A 300 35.53 -1.63 13.51
N GLY A 301 35.66 -2.47 14.51
CA GLY A 301 36.68 -2.36 15.52
C GLY A 301 36.09 -2.22 16.93
N PRO A 302 36.67 -1.42 17.84
CA PRO A 302 37.59 -0.29 17.63
C PRO A 302 39.09 -0.62 17.58
N ARG A 303 39.50 -1.83 17.91
CA ARG A 303 40.94 -2.15 18.04
C ARG A 303 41.54 -2.79 16.78
N CYS A 304 40.80 -3.70 16.16
CA CYS A 304 41.25 -4.52 15.02
C CYS A 304 40.42 -4.30 13.76
N GLY A 305 39.62 -3.25 13.70
CA GLY A 305 38.85 -2.83 12.53
C GLY A 305 39.28 -1.45 12.05
N PHE A 306 38.53 -0.87 11.13
CA PHE A 306 38.88 0.42 10.52
C PHE A 306 38.68 1.61 11.48
N ASN A 307 37.60 1.58 12.26
CA ASN A 307 37.28 2.65 13.23
C ASN A 307 37.34 4.06 12.61
N GLU A 308 36.91 4.20 11.36
CA GLU A 308 36.92 5.50 10.65
C GLU A 308 35.73 6.37 11.04
N ILE A 309 34.61 5.74 11.46
CA ILE A 309 33.42 6.43 11.94
C ILE A 309 32.89 5.78 13.23
N ASN A 310 32.22 6.56 14.05
CA ASN A 310 31.49 6.05 15.21
C ASN A 310 30.00 6.12 14.96
N LEU A 311 29.32 4.97 15.01
CA LEU A 311 27.87 4.89 14.93
C LEU A 311 27.25 4.93 16.33
N PRO A 312 26.08 5.58 16.52
CA PRO A 312 25.42 5.61 17.82
C PRO A 312 25.09 4.20 18.32
N ALA A 313 25.43 3.89 19.57
CA ALA A 313 25.03 2.65 20.22
C ALA A 313 23.51 2.66 20.45
N LEU A 314 22.78 1.68 19.91
CA LEU A 314 21.32 1.63 19.99
C LEU A 314 20.77 0.48 20.84
N GLN A 315 21.62 -0.50 21.17
CA GLN A 315 21.27 -1.58 22.11
C GLN A 315 22.54 -2.16 22.71
N PRO A 316 22.46 -2.71 23.94
CA PRO A 316 23.57 -3.45 24.51
C PRO A 316 23.87 -4.68 23.65
N GLY A 317 25.15 -4.92 23.41
CA GLY A 317 25.65 -6.12 22.75
C GLY A 317 25.66 -7.32 23.68
N SER A 318 26.14 -8.45 23.19
CA SER A 318 26.51 -9.60 24.03
C SER A 318 27.76 -9.26 24.84
N SER A 319 28.08 -10.08 25.86
CA SER A 319 29.28 -9.93 26.69
C SER A 319 30.61 -9.85 25.90
N ILE A 320 30.60 -10.30 24.64
CA ILE A 320 31.74 -10.30 23.73
C ILE A 320 31.73 -9.09 22.79
N MET A 321 30.55 -8.58 22.41
CA MET A 321 30.38 -7.47 21.49
C MET A 321 29.67 -6.31 22.22
N HIS A 322 30.40 -5.25 22.53
CA HIS A 322 29.85 -4.11 23.27
C HIS A 322 28.99 -3.16 22.41
N ILE A 323 29.01 -3.29 21.10
CA ILE A 323 28.32 -2.38 20.20
C ILE A 323 27.58 -3.18 19.13
N ILE A 324 26.29 -2.94 19.01
CA ILE A 324 25.47 -3.42 17.90
C ILE A 324 25.05 -2.24 17.05
N ILE A 325 25.28 -2.38 15.77
CA ILE A 325 25.02 -1.46 14.67
C ILE A 325 23.58 -0.98 14.64
N PRO A 326 23.36 0.25 14.20
CA PRO A 326 22.07 0.90 14.31
C PRO A 326 20.98 0.13 13.55
N LYS A 327 20.11 -0.55 14.29
CA LYS A 327 18.85 -1.08 13.79
C LYS A 327 18.00 -0.02 13.06
N ARG A 328 18.30 1.28 13.23
CA ARG A 328 17.56 2.33 12.53
C ARG A 328 17.68 2.24 11.01
N VAL A 329 18.83 1.87 10.45
CA VAL A 329 18.97 1.67 9.00
C VAL A 329 18.22 0.40 8.58
N THR A 330 18.35 -0.69 9.34
CA THR A 330 17.60 -1.94 9.10
C THR A 330 16.10 -1.76 9.37
N ILE A 331 15.70 -1.06 10.44
CA ILE A 331 14.30 -0.74 10.75
C ILE A 331 13.71 0.21 9.71
N MET A 332 14.49 1.16 9.21
CA MET A 332 14.07 2.06 8.14
C MET A 332 13.89 1.30 6.82
N LEU A 333 14.79 0.35 6.50
CA LEU A 333 14.64 -0.61 5.41
C LEU A 333 13.38 -1.49 5.59
N VAL A 334 13.18 -2.04 6.79
CA VAL A 334 12.00 -2.86 7.10
C VAL A 334 10.72 -2.03 7.09
N ARG A 335 10.72 -0.79 7.62
CA ARG A 335 9.57 0.11 7.51
C ARG A 335 9.32 0.59 6.08
N LEU A 336 10.38 0.88 5.33
CA LEU A 336 10.27 1.23 3.92
C LEU A 336 9.65 0.08 3.10
N LEU A 337 10.08 -1.15 3.36
CA LEU A 337 9.59 -2.34 2.67
C LEU A 337 8.24 -2.83 3.22
N SER A 338 7.94 -2.63 4.50
CA SER A 338 6.62 -2.97 5.07
C SER A 338 5.51 -2.04 4.58
N VAL A 339 5.81 -0.78 4.27
CA VAL A 339 4.86 0.13 3.62
C VAL A 339 4.49 -0.33 2.21
N THR A 340 5.35 -1.13 1.57
CA THR A 340 5.13 -1.62 0.20
C THR A 340 4.55 -3.04 0.14
N GLY A 341 4.32 -3.70 1.29
CA GLY A 341 3.77 -5.06 1.33
C GLY A 341 4.70 -6.14 0.74
N VAL A 342 5.95 -5.80 0.46
CA VAL A 342 6.94 -6.79 -0.01
C VAL A 342 7.44 -7.59 1.20
N PRO A 343 7.22 -8.91 1.25
CA PRO A 343 7.78 -9.72 2.33
C PRO A 343 9.31 -9.67 2.25
N VAL A 344 9.93 -9.12 3.29
CA VAL A 344 11.38 -9.18 3.45
C VAL A 344 11.69 -10.57 4.01
N PRO A 345 12.42 -11.42 3.30
CA PRO A 345 12.89 -12.64 3.91
C PRO A 345 13.84 -12.29 5.05
N PHE A 346 13.44 -12.64 6.28
CA PHE A 346 14.19 -12.42 7.53
C PHE A 346 15.45 -13.27 7.64
N SER A 347 15.91 -13.88 6.55
CA SER A 347 17.08 -14.72 6.52
C SER A 347 18.24 -14.10 5.73
N MET A 348 18.65 -12.88 6.08
CA MET A 348 20.08 -12.58 5.95
C MET A 348 20.76 -12.99 7.24
N GLY A 349 20.95 -14.29 7.39
CA GLY A 349 21.89 -14.86 8.33
C GLY A 349 23.24 -14.25 8.04
N ILE A 350 23.74 -13.53 9.01
CA ILE A 350 25.09 -13.02 9.03
C ILE A 350 25.94 -14.21 9.46
N ALA A 351 26.72 -14.75 8.55
CA ALA A 351 27.92 -15.47 8.91
C ALA A 351 28.99 -14.45 9.32
#